data_b2fe41d77aa5eef031972b34ce8f6872
#
_entry.id   b2fe41d77aa5eef031972b34ce8f6872
#
_cell.length_a   1.000
_cell.length_b   1.000
_cell.length_c   1.000
_cell.angle_alpha   90.00
_cell.angle_beta   90.00
_cell.angle_gamma   90.00
#
_symmetry.space_group_name_H-M   'P 1'
#
loop_
_entity.id
_entity.type
_entity.pdbx_description
1 polymer ?
#
loop_
_entity_poly.entity_id
_entity_poly.type
_entity_poly.pdbx_seq_one_letter_code
_entity_poly.pdbx_strand_id
1 'polypeptide(L)'
;MSQALPRLAWVAILALAASALALPPAAAQTPANPPSSDKPFAEHHLVLQLSDRAPDKQALVISITNNLLKHYGPDKIAIEVVAFGPGIDLLRVESSNRARVDSLVSQGVQFDICMNTVDTLEREGKHVNINPKAVKVQVGVARILALTEKGYTLVRP
;
A
#
# COMPACT_ATOMS: atom_id res chain seq x y z
N MET A 1 -25.35 89.80 -23.94
CA MET A 1 -26.33 88.74 -24.13
C MET A 1 -25.67 87.58 -24.79
N SER A 2 -25.37 86.59 -24.10
CA SER A 2 -25.30 85.22 -24.56
C SER A 2 -24.79 84.33 -23.44
N GLN A 3 -25.60 83.44 -23.01
CA GLN A 3 -25.30 82.51 -21.89
C GLN A 3 -24.51 81.31 -22.42
N ALA A 4 -23.41 80.95 -21.73
CA ALA A 4 -22.68 79.75 -21.95
C ALA A 4 -23.00 78.70 -20.83
N LEU A 5 -23.58 77.60 -21.22
CA LEU A 5 -23.90 76.46 -20.36
C LEU A 5 -22.64 75.66 -19.96
N PRO A 6 -22.53 75.16 -18.72
CA PRO A 6 -21.40 74.32 -18.35
C PRO A 6 -21.64 72.85 -18.74
N ARG A 7 -20.62 72.25 -19.33
CA ARG A 7 -20.55 70.82 -19.65
C ARG A 7 -20.28 70.05 -18.38
N LEU A 8 -21.26 69.24 -17.95
CA LEU A 8 -21.02 68.18 -16.94
C LEU A 8 -20.13 67.07 -17.50
N ALA A 9 -18.98 66.91 -16.89
CA ALA A 9 -18.11 65.76 -17.15
C ALA A 9 -18.59 64.57 -16.30
N TRP A 10 -19.02 63.52 -16.96
CA TRP A 10 -19.33 62.23 -16.31
C TRP A 10 -18.02 61.47 -16.13
N VAL A 11 -17.58 61.32 -14.89
CA VAL A 11 -16.47 60.42 -14.51
C VAL A 11 -17.06 59.05 -14.28
N ALA A 12 -16.86 58.14 -15.22
CA ALA A 12 -17.18 56.72 -15.07
C ALA A 12 -16.10 56.05 -14.23
N ILE A 13 -16.39 55.69 -12.99
CA ILE A 13 -15.52 54.88 -12.14
C ILE A 13 -15.72 53.40 -12.51
N LEU A 14 -14.77 52.83 -13.23
CA LEU A 14 -14.68 51.38 -13.46
C LEU A 14 -14.19 50.69 -12.16
N ALA A 15 -15.07 50.07 -11.42
CA ALA A 15 -14.73 49.19 -10.32
C ALA A 15 -14.27 47.84 -10.89
N LEU A 16 -12.96 47.58 -10.87
CA LEU A 16 -12.36 46.28 -11.21
C LEU A 16 -12.58 45.33 -10.02
N ALA A 17 -13.58 44.46 -10.11
CA ALA A 17 -13.77 43.36 -9.17
C ALA A 17 -12.75 42.26 -9.45
N ALA A 18 -11.68 42.22 -8.66
CA ALA A 18 -10.73 41.09 -8.68
C ALA A 18 -11.35 39.90 -7.98
N SER A 19 -11.96 38.98 -8.76
CA SER A 19 -12.39 37.67 -8.28
C SER A 19 -11.16 36.81 -8.02
N ALA A 20 -10.73 36.72 -6.75
CA ALA A 20 -9.73 35.73 -6.32
C ALA A 20 -10.35 34.32 -6.42
N LEU A 21 -9.99 33.56 -7.45
CA LEU A 21 -10.26 32.13 -7.50
C LEU A 21 -9.41 31.46 -6.40
N ALA A 22 -10.03 31.16 -5.26
CA ALA A 22 -9.46 30.29 -4.25
C ALA A 22 -9.41 28.85 -4.82
N LEU A 23 -8.23 28.37 -5.18
CA LEU A 23 -7.99 26.96 -5.48
C LEU A 23 -8.29 26.14 -4.21
N PRO A 24 -9.11 25.09 -4.30
CA PRO A 24 -9.30 24.20 -3.15
C PRO A 24 -7.97 23.55 -2.78
N PRO A 25 -7.68 23.36 -1.48
CA PRO A 25 -6.46 22.67 -1.06
C PRO A 25 -6.48 21.27 -1.69
N ALA A 26 -5.39 20.93 -2.41
CA ALA A 26 -5.17 19.59 -2.92
C ALA A 26 -5.18 18.63 -1.73
N ALA A 27 -6.24 17.86 -1.57
CA ALA A 27 -6.30 16.80 -0.58
C ALA A 27 -5.18 15.83 -0.91
N ALA A 28 -4.18 15.73 -0.03
CA ALA A 28 -3.14 14.73 -0.12
C ALA A 28 -3.82 13.36 -0.11
N GLN A 29 -3.86 12.69 -1.26
CA GLN A 29 -4.39 11.34 -1.37
C GLN A 29 -3.43 10.43 -0.59
N THR A 30 -3.84 10.02 0.59
CA THR A 30 -3.19 8.93 1.30
C THR A 30 -3.23 7.72 0.37
N PRO A 31 -2.08 7.10 0.01
CA PRO A 31 -2.09 5.94 -0.87
C PRO A 31 -2.98 4.87 -0.23
N ALA A 32 -4.07 4.53 -0.92
CA ALA A 32 -5.00 3.51 -0.45
C ALA A 32 -4.25 2.18 -0.36
N ASN A 33 -4.25 1.56 0.84
CA ASN A 33 -3.80 0.18 0.96
C ASN A 33 -4.67 -0.70 0.05
N PRO A 34 -4.06 -1.64 -0.70
CA PRO A 34 -4.84 -2.58 -1.49
C PRO A 34 -5.84 -3.32 -0.58
N PRO A 35 -7.01 -3.71 -1.11
CA PRO A 35 -7.96 -4.51 -0.33
C PRO A 35 -7.26 -5.77 0.20
N SER A 36 -7.55 -6.15 1.44
CA SER A 36 -7.17 -7.46 1.98
C SER A 36 -7.79 -8.55 1.11
N SER A 37 -7.13 -9.70 1.00
CA SER A 37 -7.67 -10.85 0.25
C SER A 37 -9.11 -11.10 0.67
N ASP A 38 -10.05 -10.90 -0.27
CA ASP A 38 -11.48 -10.95 0.01
C ASP A 38 -11.90 -12.42 0.11
N LYS A 39 -11.81 -12.98 1.32
CA LYS A 39 -12.27 -14.33 1.64
C LYS A 39 -13.52 -14.24 2.52
N PRO A 40 -14.72 -14.14 1.94
CA PRO A 40 -15.96 -13.88 2.68
C PRO A 40 -16.33 -14.99 3.68
N PHE A 41 -15.75 -16.18 3.53
CA PHE A 41 -15.98 -17.33 4.42
C PHE A 41 -14.84 -17.58 5.40
N ALA A 42 -13.83 -16.70 5.46
CA ALA A 42 -12.73 -16.86 6.40
C ALA A 42 -13.21 -16.61 7.84
N GLU A 43 -13.00 -17.60 8.69
CA GLU A 43 -13.28 -17.55 10.13
C GLU A 43 -12.05 -17.13 10.92
N HIS A 44 -10.87 -17.29 10.32
CA HIS A 44 -9.57 -16.94 10.91
C HIS A 44 -8.82 -15.95 10.04
N HIS A 45 -8.17 -14.97 10.68
CA HIS A 45 -7.44 -13.91 9.99
C HIS A 45 -6.04 -13.80 10.61
N LEU A 46 -5.00 -13.98 9.79
CA LEU A 46 -3.62 -13.97 10.23
C LEU A 46 -2.77 -13.03 9.37
N VAL A 47 -1.95 -12.21 10.01
CA VAL A 47 -0.86 -11.50 9.36
C VAL A 47 0.48 -12.02 9.89
N LEU A 48 1.34 -12.47 8.95
CA LEU A 48 2.71 -12.89 9.23
C LEU A 48 3.66 -11.76 8.86
N GLN A 49 4.45 -11.31 9.82
CA GLN A 49 5.51 -10.33 9.58
C GLN A 49 6.79 -11.03 9.15
N LEU A 50 7.40 -10.58 8.05
CA LEU A 50 8.73 -11.00 7.65
C LEU A 50 9.64 -9.78 7.44
N SER A 51 10.60 -9.59 8.35
CA SER A 51 11.60 -8.50 8.28
C SER A 51 13.03 -9.00 8.14
N ASP A 52 13.23 -10.31 8.02
CA ASP A 52 14.52 -10.97 7.97
C ASP A 52 14.74 -11.69 6.62
N ARG A 53 16.00 -11.67 6.14
CA ARG A 53 16.40 -12.40 4.91
C ARG A 53 16.88 -13.82 5.17
N ALA A 54 17.08 -14.22 6.45
CA ALA A 54 17.60 -15.51 6.80
C ALA A 54 16.76 -16.64 6.17
N PRO A 55 17.39 -17.63 5.50
CA PRO A 55 16.65 -18.66 4.78
C PRO A 55 15.72 -19.49 5.68
N ASP A 56 16.11 -19.71 6.93
CA ASP A 56 15.30 -20.42 7.94
C ASP A 56 14.03 -19.63 8.30
N LYS A 57 14.13 -18.30 8.42
CA LYS A 57 12.98 -17.42 8.66
C LYS A 57 12.00 -17.41 7.49
N GLN A 58 12.52 -17.35 6.27
CA GLN A 58 11.70 -17.45 5.07
C GLN A 58 11.00 -18.81 4.96
N ALA A 59 11.76 -19.89 5.22
CA ALA A 59 11.21 -21.25 5.22
C ALA A 59 10.16 -21.45 6.32
N LEU A 60 10.35 -20.84 7.49
CA LEU A 60 9.41 -20.90 8.61
C LEU A 60 8.08 -20.23 8.26
N VAL A 61 8.10 -19.01 7.69
CA VAL A 61 6.90 -18.30 7.22
C VAL A 61 6.12 -19.18 6.22
N ILE A 62 6.80 -19.76 5.24
CA ILE A 62 6.18 -20.64 4.24
C ILE A 62 5.58 -21.89 4.91
N SER A 63 6.29 -22.48 5.86
CA SER A 63 5.85 -23.68 6.58
C SER A 63 4.60 -23.39 7.43
N ILE A 64 4.60 -22.30 8.19
CA ILE A 64 3.45 -21.88 8.99
C ILE A 64 2.23 -21.69 8.09
N THR A 65 2.40 -20.96 6.98
CA THR A 65 1.33 -20.71 6.02
C THR A 65 0.73 -22.01 5.47
N ASN A 66 1.58 -22.95 5.01
CA ASN A 66 1.13 -24.25 4.52
C ASN A 66 0.40 -25.06 5.60
N ASN A 67 0.93 -25.08 6.82
CA ASN A 67 0.34 -25.84 7.92
C ASN A 67 -1.06 -25.31 8.29
N LEU A 68 -1.23 -24.00 8.31
CA LEU A 68 -2.53 -23.36 8.61
C LEU A 68 -3.54 -23.60 7.49
N LEU A 69 -3.12 -23.51 6.22
CA LEU A 69 -4.00 -23.86 5.10
C LEU A 69 -4.45 -25.32 5.13
N LYS A 70 -3.55 -26.25 5.53
CA LYS A 70 -3.90 -27.67 5.70
C LYS A 70 -4.84 -27.90 6.88
N HIS A 71 -4.65 -27.14 7.98
CA HIS A 71 -5.42 -27.31 9.21
C HIS A 71 -6.85 -26.77 9.10
N TYR A 72 -7.00 -25.55 8.56
CA TYR A 72 -8.31 -24.87 8.49
C TYR A 72 -8.99 -25.00 7.12
N GLY A 73 -8.22 -25.26 6.07
CA GLY A 73 -8.66 -25.17 4.69
C GLY A 73 -8.48 -23.75 4.11
N PRO A 74 -8.23 -23.64 2.78
CA PRO A 74 -7.90 -22.36 2.15
C PRO A 74 -9.04 -21.33 2.20
N ASP A 75 -10.29 -21.78 2.30
CA ASP A 75 -11.47 -20.89 2.34
C ASP A 75 -11.79 -20.37 3.75
N LYS A 76 -11.32 -21.08 4.80
CA LYS A 76 -11.62 -20.76 6.19
C LYS A 76 -10.59 -19.85 6.87
N ILE A 77 -9.46 -19.62 6.25
CA ILE A 77 -8.42 -18.76 6.78
C ILE A 77 -7.92 -17.74 5.75
N ALA A 78 -7.89 -16.47 6.13
CA ALA A 78 -7.24 -15.39 5.39
C ALA A 78 -5.84 -15.19 5.97
N ILE A 79 -4.82 -15.34 5.12
CA ILE A 79 -3.42 -15.17 5.52
C ILE A 79 -2.78 -14.10 4.64
N GLU A 80 -2.20 -13.10 5.27
CA GLU A 80 -1.34 -12.11 4.62
C GLU A 80 0.08 -12.19 5.19
N VAL A 81 1.08 -12.19 4.31
CA VAL A 81 2.49 -12.14 4.66
C VAL A 81 3.02 -10.77 4.27
N VAL A 82 3.40 -9.95 5.25
CA VAL A 82 3.92 -8.61 4.99
C VAL A 82 5.44 -8.60 5.13
N ALA A 83 6.14 -8.43 4.00
CA ALA A 83 7.60 -8.39 3.92
C ALA A 83 8.11 -6.95 3.81
N PHE A 84 9.04 -6.57 4.68
CA PHE A 84 9.73 -5.28 4.66
C PHE A 84 11.19 -5.42 5.12
N GLY A 85 12.01 -4.36 4.95
CA GLY A 85 13.43 -4.46 5.21
C GLY A 85 14.06 -5.65 4.46
N PRO A 86 15.03 -6.37 5.06
CA PRO A 86 15.64 -7.53 4.43
C PRO A 86 14.67 -8.66 4.05
N GLY A 87 13.50 -8.74 4.67
CA GLY A 87 12.48 -9.76 4.40
C GLY A 87 11.90 -9.71 2.98
N ILE A 88 12.01 -8.58 2.27
CA ILE A 88 11.54 -8.48 0.87
C ILE A 88 12.26 -9.44 -0.08
N ASP A 89 13.43 -9.98 0.30
CA ASP A 89 14.16 -10.94 -0.51
C ASP A 89 13.35 -12.22 -0.82
N LEU A 90 12.38 -12.58 0.04
CA LEU A 90 11.41 -13.65 -0.23
C LEU A 90 10.57 -13.37 -1.50
N LEU A 91 10.27 -12.10 -1.77
CA LEU A 91 9.34 -11.65 -2.82
C LEU A 91 10.05 -11.10 -4.06
N ARG A 92 11.31 -11.46 -4.24
CA ARG A 92 12.05 -11.16 -5.48
C ARG A 92 11.85 -12.25 -6.52
N VAL A 93 12.00 -11.87 -7.79
CA VAL A 93 11.96 -12.82 -8.91
C VAL A 93 13.02 -13.91 -8.75
N GLU A 94 14.19 -13.54 -8.23
CA GLU A 94 15.37 -14.41 -8.03
C GLU A 94 15.27 -15.27 -6.77
N SER A 95 14.22 -15.13 -5.94
CA SER A 95 14.05 -15.89 -4.71
C SER A 95 14.00 -17.39 -4.99
N SER A 96 14.82 -18.18 -4.27
CA SER A 96 14.77 -19.65 -4.31
C SER A 96 13.42 -20.21 -3.83
N ASN A 97 12.65 -19.39 -3.10
CA ASN A 97 11.31 -19.74 -2.61
C ASN A 97 10.19 -19.29 -3.55
N ARG A 98 10.48 -18.68 -4.71
CA ARG A 98 9.48 -18.13 -5.62
C ARG A 98 8.35 -19.10 -5.96
N ALA A 99 8.69 -20.32 -6.37
CA ALA A 99 7.69 -21.32 -6.73
C ALA A 99 6.74 -21.67 -5.55
N ARG A 100 7.28 -21.67 -4.32
CA ARG A 100 6.49 -21.89 -3.11
C ARG A 100 5.56 -20.73 -2.80
N VAL A 101 6.05 -19.49 -2.92
CA VAL A 101 5.24 -18.26 -2.80
C VAL A 101 4.13 -18.27 -3.83
N ASP A 102 4.45 -18.54 -5.09
CA ASP A 102 3.50 -18.57 -6.20
C ASP A 102 2.41 -19.63 -5.99
N SER A 103 2.75 -20.78 -5.41
CA SER A 103 1.82 -21.84 -5.03
C SER A 103 0.88 -21.40 -3.90
N LEU A 104 1.39 -20.69 -2.90
CA LEU A 104 0.59 -20.15 -1.79
C LEU A 104 -0.36 -19.05 -2.27
N VAL A 105 0.09 -18.18 -3.17
CA VAL A 105 -0.78 -17.18 -3.80
C VAL A 105 -1.94 -17.84 -4.54
N SER A 106 -1.70 -18.95 -5.26
CA SER A 106 -2.77 -19.67 -5.96
C SER A 106 -3.78 -20.32 -5.00
N GLN A 107 -3.44 -20.48 -3.72
CA GLN A 107 -4.31 -20.92 -2.63
C GLN A 107 -4.96 -19.75 -1.87
N GLY A 108 -4.81 -18.51 -2.38
CA GLY A 108 -5.42 -17.32 -1.82
C GLY A 108 -4.67 -16.71 -0.63
N VAL A 109 -3.37 -16.97 -0.49
CA VAL A 109 -2.50 -16.24 0.44
C VAL A 109 -2.03 -14.96 -0.24
N GLN A 110 -2.10 -13.84 0.46
CA GLN A 110 -1.55 -12.58 -0.03
C GLN A 110 -0.13 -12.38 0.50
N PHE A 111 0.76 -11.94 -0.38
CA PHE A 111 2.12 -11.56 -0.03
C PHE A 111 2.34 -10.08 -0.37
N ASP A 112 2.55 -9.27 0.65
CA ASP A 112 2.72 -7.82 0.54
C ASP A 112 4.21 -7.44 0.59
N ILE A 113 4.67 -6.67 -0.38
CA ILE A 113 6.02 -6.11 -0.41
C ILE A 113 6.00 -4.61 -0.11
N CYS A 114 6.81 -4.19 0.86
CA CYS A 114 6.93 -2.79 1.29
C CYS A 114 7.71 -1.96 0.25
N MET A 115 7.03 -1.01 -0.40
CA MET A 115 7.65 -0.16 -1.41
C MET A 115 8.65 0.84 -0.83
N ASN A 116 8.46 1.33 0.40
CA ASN A 116 9.48 2.16 1.05
C ASN A 116 10.83 1.44 1.18
N THR A 117 10.82 0.11 1.38
CA THR A 117 12.06 -0.68 1.37
C THR A 117 12.65 -0.78 -0.03
N VAL A 118 11.82 -1.04 -1.04
CA VAL A 118 12.24 -1.11 -2.44
C VAL A 118 12.84 0.22 -2.87
N ASP A 119 12.13 1.34 -2.65
CA ASP A 119 12.56 2.69 -3.01
C ASP A 119 13.90 3.07 -2.34
N THR A 120 14.12 2.59 -1.10
CA THR A 120 15.38 2.81 -0.39
C THR A 120 16.53 2.07 -1.06
N LEU A 121 16.33 0.80 -1.41
CA LEU A 121 17.34 0.01 -2.11
C LEU A 121 17.66 0.56 -3.51
N GLU A 122 16.66 1.00 -4.24
CA GLU A 122 16.84 1.60 -5.57
C GLU A 122 17.61 2.92 -5.50
N ARG A 123 17.37 3.77 -4.49
CA ARG A 123 18.18 4.97 -4.23
C ARG A 123 19.64 4.64 -3.90
N GLU A 124 19.89 3.47 -3.32
CA GLU A 124 21.24 2.96 -3.07
C GLU A 124 21.86 2.27 -4.32
N GLY A 125 21.21 2.33 -5.46
CA GLY A 125 21.65 1.70 -6.71
C GLY A 125 21.45 0.18 -6.76
N LYS A 126 20.65 -0.37 -5.86
CA LYS A 126 20.32 -1.80 -5.80
C LYS A 126 18.98 -2.06 -6.46
N HIS A 127 18.99 -2.59 -7.68
CA HIS A 127 17.75 -2.92 -8.38
C HIS A 127 17.00 -4.08 -7.72
N VAL A 128 15.67 -3.95 -7.60
CA VAL A 128 14.79 -4.96 -6.99
C VAL A 128 13.79 -5.46 -8.03
N ASN A 129 14.00 -6.69 -8.53
CA ASN A 129 13.03 -7.37 -9.38
C ASN A 129 11.92 -8.00 -8.51
N ILE A 130 10.77 -7.35 -8.47
CA ILE A 130 9.64 -7.80 -7.62
C ILE A 130 8.91 -8.96 -8.31
N ASN A 131 8.58 -10.02 -7.56
CA ASN A 131 7.68 -11.06 -8.03
C ASN A 131 6.33 -10.43 -8.45
N PRO A 132 5.87 -10.64 -9.69
CA PRO A 132 4.64 -10.02 -10.19
C PRO A 132 3.38 -10.43 -9.42
N LYS A 133 3.43 -11.51 -8.63
CA LYS A 133 2.33 -11.95 -7.77
C LYS A 133 2.34 -11.29 -6.39
N ALA A 134 3.38 -10.55 -6.03
CA ALA A 134 3.42 -9.80 -4.80
C ALA A 134 2.57 -8.51 -4.91
N VAL A 135 1.83 -8.22 -3.88
CA VAL A 135 1.04 -7.00 -3.76
C VAL A 135 1.93 -5.87 -3.23
N LYS A 136 1.97 -4.76 -3.94
CA LYS A 136 2.78 -3.60 -3.54
C LYS A 136 2.03 -2.77 -2.50
N VAL A 137 2.61 -2.62 -1.31
CA VAL A 137 2.10 -1.74 -0.25
C VAL A 137 3.12 -0.64 0.04
N GLN A 138 2.69 0.60 0.17
CA GLN A 138 3.63 1.72 0.35
C GLN A 138 4.42 1.58 1.66
N VAL A 139 3.74 1.27 2.77
CA VAL A 139 4.35 1.15 4.10
C VAL A 139 3.94 -0.19 4.72
N GLY A 140 4.85 -1.17 4.77
CA GLY A 140 4.55 -2.51 5.27
C GLY A 140 4.02 -2.51 6.72
N VAL A 141 4.62 -1.72 7.62
CA VAL A 141 4.15 -1.65 9.02
C VAL A 141 2.76 -1.02 9.12
N ALA A 142 2.44 -0.02 8.29
CA ALA A 142 1.09 0.55 8.24
C ALA A 142 0.06 -0.47 7.72
N ARG A 143 0.47 -1.35 6.77
CA ARG A 143 -0.37 -2.47 6.33
C ARG A 143 -0.66 -3.42 7.47
N ILE A 144 0.35 -3.82 8.26
CA ILE A 144 0.18 -4.68 9.44
C ILE A 144 -0.80 -4.03 10.43
N LEU A 145 -0.62 -2.74 10.74
CA LEU A 145 -1.51 -2.01 11.65
C LEU A 145 -2.96 -2.05 11.14
N ALA A 146 -3.19 -1.69 9.87
CA ALA A 146 -4.52 -1.72 9.27
C ALA A 146 -5.17 -3.11 9.28
N LEU A 147 -4.38 -4.19 9.16
CA LEU A 147 -4.86 -5.56 9.25
C LEU A 147 -5.24 -5.93 10.70
N THR A 148 -4.40 -5.55 11.67
CA THR A 148 -4.71 -5.82 13.09
C THR A 148 -5.96 -5.06 13.56
N GLU A 149 -6.18 -3.85 13.08
CA GLU A 149 -7.40 -3.08 13.32
C GLU A 149 -8.64 -3.75 12.70
N LYS A 150 -8.46 -4.54 11.63
CA LYS A 150 -9.51 -5.38 11.02
C LYS A 150 -9.66 -6.76 11.66
N GLY A 151 -8.99 -7.03 12.78
CA GLY A 151 -9.10 -8.29 13.51
C GLY A 151 -8.11 -9.37 13.10
N TYR A 152 -7.10 -9.07 12.27
CA TYR A 152 -6.03 -10.03 11.99
C TYR A 152 -5.12 -10.22 13.21
N THR A 153 -4.80 -11.46 13.51
CA THR A 153 -3.79 -11.79 14.54
C THR A 153 -2.39 -11.65 13.94
N LEU A 154 -1.54 -10.83 14.57
CA LEU A 154 -0.14 -10.68 14.16
C LEU A 154 0.72 -11.78 14.74
N VAL A 155 1.48 -12.49 13.87
CA VAL A 155 2.51 -13.44 14.27
C VAL A 155 3.84 -13.05 13.62
N ARG A 156 4.90 -13.07 14.42
CA ARG A 156 6.30 -12.86 13.98
C ARG A 156 7.06 -14.16 14.19
N PRO A 157 7.33 -14.91 13.13
CA PRO A 157 8.11 -16.15 13.17
C PRO A 157 9.59 -15.93 13.45
#